data_99b9dbb29b8a384dfc616d6e2ffa4884
#
_entry.id   99b9dbb29b8a384dfc616d6e2ffa4884
#
_cell.length_a   1.000
_cell.length_b   1.000
_cell.length_c   1.000
_cell.angle_alpha   90.00
_cell.angle_beta   90.00
_cell.angle_gamma   90.00
#
_symmetry.space_group_name_H-M   'P 1'
#
loop_
_entity.id
_entity.type
_entity.pdbx_description
1 polymer ?
#
loop_
_entity_poly.entity_id
_entity_poly.type
_entity_poly.pdbx_seq_one_letter_code
_entity_poly.pdbx_strand_id
1 'polypeptide(L)'
;MECINKMGAKPNAYERRLQLKHFFEDRDTKETRRTWLEIQVAMPEQTTEGWVNDGKVRLSIGEDRNIKGSFLLSIEEATRLLKALEIAVTDHEVEKASLWRD
;
A
#
# COMPACT_ATOMS: atom_id res chain seq x y z
N MET A 1 19.51 -25.46 1.89
CA MET A 1 18.86 -25.29 1.87
C MET A 1 18.39 -24.81 1.91
N GLU A 2 18.19 -24.74 1.82
CA GLU A 2 17.43 -24.42 1.72
C GLU A 2 16.89 -23.89 1.35
N CYS A 3 17.01 -23.99 1.02
CA CYS A 3 16.24 -23.59 0.59
C CYS A 3 15.55 -23.39 0.42
N ILE A 4 15.59 -23.70 0.32
CA ILE A 4 14.67 -23.60 0.27
C ILE A 4 13.94 -23.09 0.42
N ASN A 5 13.90 -23.06 0.59
CA ASN A 5 12.97 -22.57 0.75
C ASN A 5 12.82 -21.74 0.70
N LYS A 6 13.41 -21.55 0.47
CA LYS A 6 13.08 -20.84 0.32
C LYS A 6 12.53 -20.56 -0.02
N MET A 7 12.68 -21.00 -0.15
CA MET A 7 11.98 -20.93 -0.49
C MET A 7 11.24 -20.57 -0.64
N GLY A 8 11.50 -21.10 -0.26
CA GLY A 8 10.55 -20.94 -0.70
C GLY A 8 10.22 -20.14 -1.01
N ALA A 9 10.91 -20.19 -1.26
CA ALA A 9 10.59 -18.90 -1.64
C ALA A 9 9.14 -18.80 -1.89
N LYS A 10 8.57 -18.05 -1.13
CA LYS A 10 7.16 -17.84 -1.31
C LYS A 10 6.98 -16.80 -2.38
N PRO A 11 6.57 -17.18 -3.57
CA PRO A 11 6.46 -16.23 -4.66
C PRO A 11 5.43 -15.14 -4.38
N ASN A 12 4.59 -15.34 -3.38
CA ASN A 12 3.54 -14.37 -3.07
C ASN A 12 3.74 -13.69 -1.73
N ALA A 13 4.97 -13.69 -1.24
CA ALA A 13 5.27 -13.03 0.02
C ALA A 13 5.22 -11.52 -0.18
N TYR A 14 4.33 -10.86 0.53
CA TYR A 14 4.19 -9.43 0.48
C TYR A 14 4.84 -8.83 1.72
N GLU A 15 5.61 -7.78 1.51
CA GLU A 15 6.27 -7.07 2.61
C GLU A 15 5.63 -5.69 2.73
N ARG A 16 5.33 -5.34 3.95
CA ARG A 16 4.71 -4.04 4.22
C ARG A 16 5.73 -2.93 4.08
N ARG A 17 5.33 -1.88 3.39
CA ARG A 17 6.14 -0.68 3.22
C ARG A 17 5.58 0.51 3.97
N LEU A 18 4.26 0.53 4.18
CA LEU A 18 3.62 1.65 4.86
C LEU A 18 2.38 1.14 5.56
N GLN A 19 2.11 1.69 6.73
CA GLN A 19 0.84 1.48 7.40
C GLN A 19 0.39 2.82 7.97
N LEU A 20 -0.80 3.23 7.57
CA LEU A 20 -1.45 4.42 8.11
C LEU A 20 -2.60 3.96 8.98
N LYS A 21 -2.76 4.59 10.14
CA LYS A 21 -3.81 4.23 11.09
C LYS A 21 -4.55 5.47 11.51
N HIS A 22 -5.87 5.36 11.55
CA HIS A 22 -6.71 6.42 12.08
C HIS A 22 -7.62 5.81 13.12
N PHE A 23 -7.72 6.47 14.25
CA PHE A 23 -8.58 6.03 15.36
C PHE A 23 -9.81 6.90 15.43
N PHE A 24 -10.92 6.30 15.72
CA PHE A 24 -12.17 7.03 15.90
C PHE A 24 -13.02 6.35 16.95
N GLU A 25 -13.94 7.11 17.53
CA GLU A 25 -14.89 6.56 18.50
C GLU A 25 -16.19 6.23 17.78
N ASP A 26 -16.63 4.98 17.95
CA ASP A 26 -17.91 4.55 17.42
C ASP A 26 -19.02 5.19 18.26
N ARG A 27 -19.92 5.92 17.63
CA ARG A 27 -20.97 6.65 18.34
C ARG A 27 -21.97 5.73 19.04
N ASP A 28 -22.19 4.56 18.47
CA ASP A 28 -23.20 3.65 19.01
C ASP A 28 -22.67 2.84 20.18
N THR A 29 -21.46 2.30 20.05
CA THR A 29 -20.90 1.42 21.07
C THR A 29 -19.95 2.13 22.03
N LYS A 30 -19.51 3.35 21.67
CA LYS A 30 -18.52 4.12 22.44
C LYS A 30 -17.16 3.47 22.48
N GLU A 31 -16.93 2.49 21.64
CA GLU A 31 -15.62 1.83 21.54
C GLU A 31 -14.72 2.59 20.59
N THR A 32 -13.42 2.58 20.90
CA THR A 32 -12.42 3.13 19.99
C THR A 32 -12.13 2.10 18.92
N ARG A 33 -12.30 2.53 17.68
CA ARG A 33 -12.06 1.69 16.53
C ARG A 33 -10.91 2.25 15.70
N ARG A 34 -10.33 1.40 14.90
CA ARG A 34 -9.15 1.76 14.10
C ARG A 34 -9.42 1.41 12.64
N THR A 35 -9.22 2.38 11.75
CA THR A 35 -9.13 2.09 10.32
C THR A 35 -7.68 2.19 9.91
N TRP A 36 -7.31 1.41 8.93
CA TRP A 36 -5.91 1.40 8.49
C TRP A 36 -5.82 1.16 6.98
N LEU A 37 -4.71 1.61 6.45
CA LEU A 37 -4.34 1.38 5.05
C LEU A 37 -2.90 0.88 5.05
N GLU A 38 -2.66 -0.18 4.30
CA GLU A 38 -1.31 -0.73 4.14
C GLU A 38 -0.91 -0.76 2.69
N ILE A 39 0.34 -0.47 2.45
CA ILE A 39 0.96 -0.66 1.15
C ILE A 39 1.99 -1.76 1.30
N GLN A 40 1.85 -2.79 0.49
CA GLN A 40 2.71 -3.96 0.53
C GLN A 40 3.26 -4.21 -0.86
N VAL A 41 4.42 -4.82 -0.93
CA VAL A 41 5.06 -5.11 -2.21
C VAL A 41 5.52 -6.55 -2.26
N ALA A 42 5.29 -7.19 -3.40
CA ALA A 42 5.92 -8.46 -3.74
C ALA A 42 6.99 -8.13 -4.75
N MET A 43 8.22 -8.51 -4.43
CA MET A 43 9.38 -8.16 -5.23
C MET A 43 9.43 -8.98 -6.52
N PRO A 44 10.11 -8.48 -7.55
CA PRO A 44 10.25 -9.26 -8.77
C PRO A 44 11.08 -10.52 -8.53
N GLU A 45 10.80 -11.53 -9.34
CA GLU A 45 11.47 -12.82 -9.22
C GLU A 45 11.96 -13.28 -10.56
N GLN A 46 13.05 -14.04 -10.54
CA GLN A 46 13.57 -14.67 -11.75
C GLN A 46 13.13 -16.12 -11.77
N THR A 47 12.55 -16.56 -12.89
CA THR A 47 12.13 -17.94 -13.04
C THR A 47 13.34 -18.82 -13.33
N THR A 48 13.12 -20.14 -13.30
CA THR A 48 14.18 -21.09 -13.59
C THR A 48 14.66 -20.98 -15.03
N GLU A 49 13.82 -20.49 -15.93
CA GLU A 49 14.21 -20.28 -17.33
C GLU A 49 14.93 -18.96 -17.56
N GLY A 50 15.08 -18.15 -16.52
CA GLY A 50 15.77 -16.89 -16.65
C GLY A 50 14.88 -15.70 -16.94
N TRP A 51 13.58 -15.89 -17.02
CA TRP A 51 12.64 -14.79 -17.19
C TRP A 51 12.48 -14.02 -15.88
N VAL A 52 12.25 -12.74 -16.00
CA VAL A 52 11.97 -11.91 -14.84
C VAL A 52 10.48 -11.61 -14.77
N ASN A 53 9.86 -11.99 -13.68
CA ASN A 53 8.47 -11.63 -13.41
C ASN A 53 8.45 -10.39 -12.57
N ASP A 54 7.67 -9.41 -13.00
CA ASP A 54 7.51 -8.18 -12.23
C ASP A 54 6.82 -8.47 -10.90
N GLY A 55 7.18 -7.68 -9.92
CA GLY A 55 6.47 -7.71 -8.66
C GLY A 55 5.12 -7.01 -8.78
N LYS A 56 4.47 -6.87 -7.65
CA LYS A 56 3.18 -6.21 -7.58
C LYS A 56 3.10 -5.40 -6.31
N VAL A 57 2.23 -4.41 -6.32
CA VAL A 57 1.94 -3.61 -5.14
C VAL A 57 0.51 -3.92 -4.71
N ARG A 58 0.33 -4.14 -3.43
CA ARG A 58 -1.01 -4.38 -2.89
C ARG A 58 -1.37 -3.29 -1.91
N LEU A 59 -2.52 -2.67 -2.14
CA LEU A 59 -3.13 -1.73 -1.22
C LEU A 59 -4.22 -2.45 -0.47
N SER A 60 -4.14 -2.43 0.85
CA SER A 60 -5.18 -3.06 1.67
C SER A 60 -5.74 -2.03 2.63
N ILE A 61 -7.05 -2.06 2.81
CA ILE A 61 -7.70 -1.22 3.80
C ILE A 61 -8.47 -2.12 4.75
N GLY A 62 -8.59 -1.68 5.97
CA GLY A 62 -9.26 -2.49 6.95
C GLY A 62 -9.75 -1.69 8.13
N GLU A 63 -10.47 -2.40 9.00
CA GLU A 63 -10.99 -1.85 10.22
C GLU A 63 -10.71 -2.87 11.33
N ASP A 64 -10.05 -2.42 12.39
CA ASP A 64 -9.61 -3.29 13.48
C ASP A 64 -8.77 -4.44 12.92
N ARG A 65 -9.21 -5.68 13.06
CA ARG A 65 -8.47 -6.85 12.58
C ARG A 65 -8.96 -7.36 11.23
N ASN A 66 -9.97 -6.69 10.66
CA ASN A 66 -10.63 -7.18 9.46
C ASN A 66 -10.17 -6.41 8.24
N ILE A 67 -9.73 -7.14 7.23
CA ILE A 67 -9.45 -6.54 5.94
C ILE A 67 -10.78 -6.27 5.24
N LYS A 68 -11.02 -5.03 4.86
CA LYS A 68 -12.25 -4.62 4.20
C LYS A 68 -12.13 -4.57 2.70
N GLY A 69 -10.92 -4.42 2.20
CA GLY A 69 -10.69 -4.40 0.77
C GLY A 69 -9.23 -4.48 0.45
N SER A 70 -8.94 -4.98 -0.73
CA SER A 70 -7.58 -5.08 -1.24
C SER A 70 -7.59 -4.73 -2.71
N PHE A 71 -6.57 -4.04 -3.15
CA PHE A 71 -6.42 -3.68 -4.55
C PHE A 71 -5.01 -4.06 -5.00
N LEU A 72 -4.92 -4.93 -5.97
CA LEU A 72 -3.64 -5.40 -6.48
C LEU A 72 -3.27 -4.56 -7.70
N LEU A 73 -2.12 -3.94 -7.65
CA LEU A 73 -1.64 -3.04 -8.68
C LEU A 73 -0.43 -3.65 -9.39
N SER A 74 -0.40 -3.53 -10.72
CA SER A 74 0.84 -3.76 -11.43
C SER A 74 1.81 -2.63 -11.07
N ILE A 75 3.09 -2.84 -11.38
CA ILE A 75 4.09 -1.79 -11.12
C ILE A 75 3.76 -0.53 -11.92
N GLU A 76 3.25 -0.70 -13.14
CA GLU A 76 2.85 0.43 -13.96
C GLU A 76 1.71 1.22 -13.32
N GLU A 77 0.70 0.51 -12.82
CA GLU A 77 -0.41 1.16 -12.14
C GLU A 77 0.03 1.84 -10.85
N ALA A 78 0.93 1.19 -10.11
CA ALA A 78 1.45 1.78 -8.89
C ALA A 78 2.24 3.06 -9.19
N THR A 79 2.97 3.08 -10.30
CA THR A 79 3.70 4.28 -10.71
C THR A 79 2.72 5.42 -11.03
N ARG A 80 1.61 5.10 -11.68
CA ARG A 80 0.60 6.12 -11.96
C ARG A 80 -0.06 6.64 -10.70
N LEU A 81 -0.31 5.76 -9.75
CA LEU A 81 -0.87 6.17 -8.46
C LEU A 81 0.09 7.09 -7.71
N LEU A 82 1.36 6.73 -7.69
CA LEU A 82 2.40 7.55 -7.06
C LEU A 82 2.41 8.95 -7.65
N LYS A 83 2.40 9.03 -8.98
CA LYS A 83 2.41 10.31 -9.68
C LYS A 83 1.16 11.14 -9.35
N ALA A 84 0.01 10.50 -9.30
CA ALA A 84 -1.23 11.19 -8.97
C ALA A 84 -1.20 11.74 -7.54
N LEU A 85 -0.64 10.98 -6.61
CA LEU A 85 -0.51 11.45 -5.24
C LEU A 85 0.44 12.64 -5.15
N GLU A 86 1.56 12.60 -5.88
CA GLU A 86 2.49 13.71 -5.91
C GLU A 86 1.83 14.99 -6.44
N ILE A 87 1.07 14.85 -7.52
CA ILE A 87 0.37 15.99 -8.11
C ILE A 87 -0.65 16.55 -7.12
N ALA A 88 -1.41 15.68 -6.47
CA ALA A 88 -2.42 16.11 -5.51
C ALA A 88 -1.81 16.88 -4.35
N VAL A 89 -0.68 16.39 -3.82
CA VAL A 89 0.01 17.07 -2.73
C VAL A 89 0.54 18.43 -3.20
N THR A 90 1.13 18.47 -4.40
CA THR A 90 1.64 19.71 -4.95
C THR A 90 0.53 20.73 -5.16
N ASP A 91 -0.59 20.30 -5.72
CA ASP A 91 -1.75 21.17 -5.93
C ASP A 91 -2.25 21.74 -4.61
N HIS A 92 -2.31 20.89 -3.59
CA HIS A 92 -2.72 21.32 -2.26
C HIS A 92 -1.78 22.40 -1.71
N GLU A 93 -0.46 22.20 -1.84
CA GLU A 93 0.51 23.14 -1.31
C GLU A 93 0.49 24.47 -2.06
N VAL A 94 0.26 24.41 -3.37
CA VAL A 94 0.12 25.62 -4.17
C VAL A 94 -1.11 26.41 -3.74
N GLU A 95 -2.24 25.73 -3.57
CA GLU A 95 -3.47 26.39 -3.16
C GLU A 95 -3.36 26.95 -1.76
N LYS A 96 -2.73 26.19 -0.86
CA LYS A 96 -2.51 26.64 0.51
C LYS A 96 -1.69 27.91 0.55
N ALA A 97 -0.62 27.95 -0.25
CA ALA A 97 0.22 29.16 -0.32
C ALA A 97 -0.58 30.35 -0.85
N SER A 98 -1.48 30.09 -1.81
CA SER A 98 -2.33 31.12 -2.36
C SER A 98 -3.25 31.72 -1.29
N LEU A 99 -3.75 30.90 -0.39
CA LEU A 99 -4.65 31.37 0.68
C LEU A 99 -3.93 32.21 1.73
N TRP A 100 -2.63 32.09 1.86
CA TRP A 100 -1.85 32.90 2.81
C TRP A 100 -1.44 34.26 2.22
N ARG A 101 -1.74 34.51 0.97
CA ARG A 101 -1.48 35.80 0.35
C ARG A 101 -2.60 36.78 0.64
N ASP A 102 -2.22 37.96 0.87
CA ASP A 102 -3.17 39.06 1.00
C ASP A 102 -3.48 39.72 -0.32
#